data_38ab0a2916e77a7d72df7ebe9ef67129
#
_entry.id   38ab0a2916e77a7d72df7ebe9ef67129
#
_cell.length_a   1.000
_cell.length_b   1.000
_cell.length_c   1.000
_cell.angle_alpha   90.00
_cell.angle_beta   90.00
_cell.angle_gamma   90.00
#
_symmetry.space_group_name_H-M   'P 1'
#
loop_
_entity.id
_entity.type
_entity.pdbx_description
1 polymer ?
#
loop_
_entity_poly.entity_id
_entity_poly.type
_entity_poly.pdbx_seq_one_letter_code
_entity_poly.pdbx_strand_id
1 'polypeptide(L)'
;MAAEKTILLVDDNAVQAAIRQTILRRAGYFVITALKPQRALEQLRSSEFPSEVQLIVTDHIMPGMSGTEFVRQIRQFAPGLPILVVSGLQEAEDLYESLGVEFRVKPLHPEQLLESVRALLSNSSLEELPAQPSSGQPVQSAR
;
A
#
# COMPACT_ATOMS: atom_id res chain seq x y z
N MET A 1 11.92 -12.98 -16.90
CA MET A 1 11.11 -11.79 -16.82
C MET A 1 10.38 -11.74 -15.50
N ALA A 2 10.43 -10.60 -14.87
CA ALA A 2 9.78 -10.47 -13.56
C ALA A 2 8.27 -10.47 -13.72
N ALA A 3 7.59 -11.08 -12.76
CA ALA A 3 6.15 -11.05 -12.73
C ALA A 3 5.67 -9.63 -12.44
N GLU A 4 4.50 -9.33 -12.94
CA GLU A 4 3.84 -8.06 -12.70
C GLU A 4 3.51 -7.94 -11.22
N LYS A 5 3.81 -6.80 -10.62
CA LYS A 5 3.41 -6.56 -9.23
C LYS A 5 1.93 -6.19 -9.17
N THR A 6 1.25 -6.70 -8.16
CA THR A 6 -0.17 -6.50 -7.99
C THR A 6 -0.44 -5.46 -6.91
N ILE A 7 -1.21 -4.43 -7.27
CA ILE A 7 -1.57 -3.35 -6.38
C ILE A 7 -3.08 -3.38 -6.16
N LEU A 8 -3.50 -3.32 -4.90
CA LEU A 8 -4.91 -3.14 -4.56
C LEU A 8 -5.14 -1.66 -4.31
N LEU A 9 -5.99 -1.05 -5.12
CA LEU A 9 -6.33 0.37 -5.00
C LEU A 9 -7.70 0.47 -4.37
N VAL A 10 -7.76 1.15 -3.21
CA VAL A 10 -9.02 1.29 -2.46
C VAL A 10 -9.38 2.76 -2.42
N ASP A 11 -10.51 3.12 -3.00
CA ASP A 11 -10.92 4.52 -3.12
C ASP A 11 -12.40 4.53 -3.45
N ASP A 12 -13.20 5.18 -2.60
CA ASP A 12 -14.65 5.23 -2.82
C ASP A 12 -15.05 6.20 -3.93
N ASN A 13 -14.14 7.06 -4.36
CA ASN A 13 -14.40 7.98 -5.47
C ASN A 13 -14.01 7.29 -6.77
N ALA A 14 -15.02 6.93 -7.56
CA ALA A 14 -14.79 6.12 -8.76
C ALA A 14 -13.93 6.85 -9.79
N VAL A 15 -14.11 8.18 -9.92
CA VAL A 15 -13.33 8.94 -10.88
C VAL A 15 -11.86 8.98 -10.48
N GLN A 16 -11.59 9.26 -9.21
CA GLN A 16 -10.23 9.29 -8.71
C GLN A 16 -9.58 7.93 -8.82
N ALA A 17 -10.34 6.89 -8.50
CA ALA A 17 -9.84 5.52 -8.63
C ALA A 17 -9.44 5.20 -10.07
N ALA A 18 -10.28 5.60 -11.02
CA ALA A 18 -10.00 5.34 -12.44
C ALA A 18 -8.74 6.05 -12.90
N ILE A 19 -8.54 7.28 -12.44
CA ILE A 19 -7.34 8.04 -12.80
C ILE A 19 -6.09 7.35 -12.26
N ARG A 20 -6.11 6.98 -11.00
CA ARG A 20 -4.96 6.32 -10.38
C ARG A 20 -4.70 4.96 -10.99
N GLN A 21 -5.77 4.23 -11.29
CA GLN A 21 -5.65 2.94 -11.93
C GLN A 21 -4.94 3.07 -13.28
N THR A 22 -5.32 4.08 -14.05
CA THR A 22 -4.69 4.30 -15.35
C THR A 22 -3.21 4.60 -15.21
N ILE A 23 -2.85 5.46 -14.25
CA ILE A 23 -1.46 5.82 -14.02
C ILE A 23 -0.64 4.58 -13.67
N LEU A 24 -1.15 3.77 -12.76
CA LEU A 24 -0.41 2.60 -12.29
C LEU A 24 -0.32 1.53 -13.36
N ARG A 25 -1.39 1.31 -14.10
CA ARG A 25 -1.36 0.32 -15.18
C ARG A 25 -0.38 0.69 -16.28
N ARG A 26 -0.32 1.96 -16.62
CA ARG A 26 0.62 2.40 -17.64
C ARG A 26 2.06 2.22 -17.19
N ALA A 27 2.30 2.19 -15.89
CA ALA A 27 3.63 1.96 -15.36
C ALA A 27 3.99 0.48 -15.26
N GLY A 28 3.06 -0.41 -15.63
CA GLY A 28 3.35 -1.84 -15.70
C GLY A 28 2.80 -2.65 -14.53
N TYR A 29 1.99 -2.06 -13.67
CA TYR A 29 1.44 -2.79 -12.54
C TYR A 29 0.10 -3.42 -12.87
N PHE A 30 -0.19 -4.54 -12.24
CA PHE A 30 -1.52 -5.13 -12.28
C PHE A 30 -2.32 -4.51 -11.14
N VAL A 31 -3.47 -3.89 -11.46
CA VAL A 31 -4.21 -3.10 -10.48
C VAL A 31 -5.60 -3.67 -10.30
N ILE A 32 -5.96 -3.95 -9.06
CA ILE A 32 -7.30 -4.34 -8.67
C ILE A 32 -7.88 -3.17 -7.89
N THR A 33 -9.07 -2.73 -8.27
CA THR A 33 -9.69 -1.57 -7.65
C THR A 33 -10.90 -2.00 -6.82
N ALA A 34 -10.96 -1.54 -5.58
CA ALA A 34 -12.10 -1.74 -4.70
C ALA A 34 -12.64 -0.38 -4.30
N LEU A 35 -13.94 -0.20 -4.42
CA LEU A 35 -14.56 1.09 -4.10
C LEU A 35 -15.05 1.14 -2.65
N LYS A 36 -14.93 0.04 -1.91
CA LYS A 36 -15.35 -0.03 -0.51
C LYS A 36 -14.29 -0.75 0.31
N PRO A 37 -13.84 -0.15 1.41
CA PRO A 37 -12.82 -0.79 2.22
C PRO A 37 -13.28 -2.09 2.86
N GLN A 38 -14.55 -2.20 3.24
CA GLN A 38 -15.05 -3.42 3.84
C GLN A 38 -14.95 -4.60 2.87
N ARG A 39 -15.29 -4.34 1.60
CA ARG A 39 -15.20 -5.40 0.58
C ARG A 39 -13.76 -5.78 0.33
N ALA A 40 -12.87 -4.81 0.32
CA ALA A 40 -11.45 -5.07 0.14
C ALA A 40 -10.93 -5.96 1.27
N LEU A 41 -11.35 -5.69 2.51
CA LEU A 41 -10.94 -6.51 3.65
C LEU A 41 -11.41 -7.95 3.51
N GLU A 42 -12.66 -8.13 3.12
CA GLU A 42 -13.18 -9.48 2.93
C GLU A 42 -12.39 -10.26 1.90
N GLN A 43 -12.07 -9.59 0.79
CA GLN A 43 -11.33 -10.24 -0.28
C GLN A 43 -9.91 -10.56 0.14
N LEU A 44 -9.28 -9.67 0.89
CA LEU A 44 -7.92 -9.92 1.40
C LEU A 44 -7.91 -11.11 2.35
N ARG A 45 -8.88 -11.17 3.27
CA ARG A 45 -8.93 -12.24 4.26
C ARG A 45 -9.20 -13.58 3.63
N SER A 46 -10.01 -13.62 2.59
CA SER A 46 -10.40 -14.87 1.97
C SER A 46 -9.52 -15.25 0.80
N SER A 47 -8.53 -14.44 0.48
CA SER A 47 -7.61 -14.68 -0.64
C SER A 47 -8.33 -14.82 -1.96
N GLU A 48 -9.34 -13.96 -2.17
CA GLU A 48 -10.17 -14.04 -3.38
C GLU A 48 -9.53 -13.39 -4.61
N PHE A 49 -8.39 -12.71 -4.43
CA PHE A 49 -7.76 -12.07 -5.56
C PHE A 49 -7.03 -13.08 -6.44
N PRO A 50 -6.95 -12.81 -7.75
CA PRO A 50 -6.30 -13.75 -8.66
C PRO A 50 -4.80 -13.89 -8.43
N SER A 51 -4.19 -12.90 -7.77
CA SER A 51 -2.78 -12.98 -7.43
C SER A 51 -2.57 -12.30 -6.09
N GLU A 52 -1.42 -12.56 -5.50
CA GLU A 52 -1.10 -11.99 -4.20
C GLU A 52 -0.96 -10.48 -4.31
N VAL A 53 -1.62 -9.75 -3.41
CA VAL A 53 -1.52 -8.30 -3.35
C VAL A 53 -0.18 -7.94 -2.69
N GLN A 54 0.59 -7.12 -3.36
CA GLN A 54 1.93 -6.76 -2.90
C GLN A 54 2.02 -5.33 -2.39
N LEU A 55 0.98 -4.53 -2.61
CA LEU A 55 0.93 -3.15 -2.15
C LEU A 55 -0.52 -2.70 -2.13
N ILE A 56 -0.88 -1.93 -1.12
CA ILE A 56 -2.20 -1.30 -1.07
C ILE A 56 -2.02 0.22 -1.18
N VAL A 57 -2.82 0.85 -2.04
CA VAL A 57 -2.94 2.30 -2.10
C VAL A 57 -4.36 2.64 -1.69
N THR A 58 -4.51 3.44 -0.64
CA THR A 58 -5.84 3.73 -0.10
C THR A 58 -5.99 5.19 0.26
N ASP A 59 -7.22 5.68 0.19
CA ASP A 59 -7.56 6.98 0.75
C ASP A 59 -7.75 6.87 2.26
N HIS A 60 -7.71 8.02 2.92
CA HIS A 60 -7.99 8.11 4.35
C HIS A 60 -9.48 8.25 4.62
N ILE A 61 -10.15 9.12 3.87
CA ILE A 61 -11.57 9.41 4.11
C ILE A 61 -12.42 8.56 3.20
N MET A 62 -13.15 7.62 3.80
CA MET A 62 -14.03 6.72 3.06
C MET A 62 -15.27 6.48 3.91
N PRO A 63 -16.46 6.38 3.29
CA PRO A 63 -17.68 6.11 4.04
C PRO A 63 -17.64 4.74 4.71
N GLY A 64 -18.14 4.67 5.90
CA GLY A 64 -18.31 3.41 6.60
C GLY A 64 -17.08 2.89 7.31
N MET A 65 -15.91 3.25 6.86
CA MET A 65 -14.67 2.82 7.52
C MET A 65 -13.56 3.77 7.10
N SER A 66 -12.90 4.38 8.08
CA SER A 66 -11.78 5.28 7.79
C SER A 66 -10.58 4.49 7.31
N GLY A 67 -9.64 5.21 6.68
CA GLY A 67 -8.39 4.59 6.29
C GLY A 67 -7.63 4.03 7.49
N THR A 68 -7.70 4.71 8.63
CA THR A 68 -7.01 4.24 9.83
C THR A 68 -7.55 2.90 10.29
N GLU A 69 -8.86 2.76 10.33
CA GLU A 69 -9.45 1.49 10.74
C GLU A 69 -9.16 0.39 9.73
N PHE A 70 -9.22 0.74 8.45
CA PHE A 70 -8.91 -0.20 7.38
C PHE A 70 -7.48 -0.73 7.54
N VAL A 71 -6.52 0.16 7.76
CA VAL A 71 -5.12 -0.24 7.91
C VAL A 71 -4.92 -1.06 9.18
N ARG A 72 -5.57 -0.66 10.28
CA ARG A 72 -5.45 -1.43 11.52
C ARG A 72 -5.88 -2.88 11.32
N GLN A 73 -6.98 -3.07 10.64
CA GLN A 73 -7.47 -4.43 10.42
C GLN A 73 -6.53 -5.22 9.50
N ILE A 74 -5.96 -4.56 8.49
CA ILE A 74 -4.99 -5.23 7.64
C ILE A 74 -3.76 -5.65 8.45
N ARG A 75 -3.31 -4.81 9.34
CA ARG A 75 -2.12 -5.11 10.14
C ARG A 75 -2.30 -6.32 11.05
N GLN A 76 -3.54 -6.68 11.35
CA GLN A 76 -3.81 -7.85 12.18
C GLN A 76 -3.46 -9.16 11.46
N PHE A 77 -3.59 -9.20 10.13
CA PHE A 77 -3.31 -10.42 9.39
C PHE A 77 -2.20 -10.26 8.36
N ALA A 78 -1.77 -9.03 8.08
CA ALA A 78 -0.71 -8.79 7.11
C ALA A 78 0.18 -7.65 7.60
N PRO A 79 0.98 -7.89 8.65
CA PRO A 79 1.76 -6.81 9.25
C PRO A 79 2.85 -6.24 8.36
N GLY A 80 3.33 -7.03 7.38
CA GLY A 80 4.40 -6.56 6.51
C GLY A 80 3.96 -6.04 5.15
N LEU A 81 2.66 -6.00 4.89
CA LEU A 81 2.17 -5.58 3.58
C LEU A 81 2.38 -4.07 3.41
N PRO A 82 3.08 -3.63 2.36
CA PRO A 82 3.27 -2.19 2.14
C PRO A 82 1.94 -1.49 1.87
N ILE A 83 1.77 -0.33 2.49
CA ILE A 83 0.54 0.44 2.34
C ILE A 83 0.89 1.90 2.13
N LEU A 84 0.32 2.51 1.10
CA LEU A 84 0.41 3.94 0.83
C LEU A 84 -0.95 4.55 1.10
N VAL A 85 -0.99 5.51 2.02
CA VAL A 85 -2.22 6.26 2.35
C VAL A 85 -2.12 7.63 1.72
N VAL A 86 -3.16 8.04 1.00
CA VAL A 86 -3.22 9.35 0.38
C VAL A 86 -4.42 10.10 0.98
N SER A 87 -4.17 11.32 1.44
CA SER A 87 -5.21 12.09 2.14
C SER A 87 -5.10 13.56 1.83
N GLY A 88 -6.24 14.26 1.82
CA GLY A 88 -6.24 15.70 1.75
C GLY A 88 -5.98 16.36 3.09
N LEU A 89 -5.89 15.58 4.17
CA LEU A 89 -5.72 16.10 5.52
C LEU A 89 -4.33 15.72 6.03
N GLN A 90 -3.41 16.69 6.05
CA GLN A 90 -2.07 16.43 6.51
C GLN A 90 -2.04 16.00 7.98
N GLU A 91 -2.92 16.57 8.79
CA GLU A 91 -2.95 16.25 10.21
C GLU A 91 -3.41 14.85 10.49
N ALA A 92 -3.94 14.14 9.49
CA ALA A 92 -4.32 12.74 9.66
C ALA A 92 -3.11 11.83 9.74
N GLU A 93 -1.93 12.30 9.38
CA GLU A 93 -0.74 11.46 9.38
C GLU A 93 -0.48 10.85 10.74
N ASP A 94 -0.72 11.60 11.80
CA ASP A 94 -0.47 11.10 13.15
C ASP A 94 -1.35 9.90 13.51
N LEU A 95 -2.50 9.76 12.86
CA LEU A 95 -3.40 8.64 13.11
C LEU A 95 -2.81 7.31 12.66
N TYR A 96 -1.80 7.37 11.80
CA TYR A 96 -1.17 6.17 11.25
C TYR A 96 0.16 5.86 11.92
N GLU A 97 0.51 6.62 12.93
CA GLU A 97 1.74 6.37 13.66
C GLU A 97 1.71 4.95 14.20
N SER A 98 2.79 4.25 14.10
CA SER A 98 2.94 2.86 14.53
C SER A 98 2.25 1.85 13.62
N LEU A 99 1.58 2.28 12.56
CA LEU A 99 0.96 1.35 11.62
C LEU A 99 1.83 1.02 10.42
N GLY A 100 2.97 1.68 10.30
CA GLY A 100 3.96 1.34 9.28
C GLY A 100 3.53 1.63 7.86
N VAL A 101 2.88 2.77 7.64
CA VAL A 101 2.44 3.14 6.30
C VAL A 101 3.26 4.30 5.78
N GLU A 102 3.25 4.46 4.46
CA GLU A 102 3.71 5.68 3.82
C GLU A 102 2.51 6.60 3.68
N PHE A 103 2.64 7.85 4.06
CA PHE A 103 1.53 8.81 4.04
C PHE A 103 1.87 9.96 3.11
N ARG A 104 0.96 10.28 2.19
CA ARG A 104 1.14 11.39 1.25
C ARG A 104 -0.09 12.27 1.25
N VAL A 105 0.13 13.58 1.09
CA VAL A 105 -0.93 14.57 1.12
C VAL A 105 -1.32 14.94 -0.31
N LYS A 106 -2.61 15.03 -0.58
CA LYS A 106 -3.12 15.47 -1.87
C LYS A 106 -2.86 16.96 -2.05
N PRO A 107 -2.67 17.43 -3.26
CA PRO A 107 -2.70 16.69 -4.52
C PRO A 107 -1.41 15.90 -4.72
N LEU A 108 -1.56 14.68 -5.22
CA LEU A 108 -0.42 13.80 -5.47
C LEU A 108 -0.28 13.66 -6.97
N HIS A 109 0.80 14.20 -7.51
CA HIS A 109 1.05 14.14 -8.94
C HIS A 109 1.41 12.73 -9.38
N PRO A 110 1.18 12.38 -10.65
CA PRO A 110 1.47 11.02 -11.10
C PRO A 110 2.89 10.56 -10.83
N GLU A 111 3.88 11.44 -10.99
CA GLU A 111 5.26 11.07 -10.73
C GLU A 111 5.48 10.74 -9.26
N GLN A 112 4.83 11.51 -8.38
CA GLN A 112 4.95 11.27 -6.94
C GLN A 112 4.30 9.96 -6.53
N LEU A 113 3.15 9.67 -7.12
CA LEU A 113 2.48 8.40 -6.86
C LEU A 113 3.37 7.22 -7.29
N LEU A 114 3.91 7.30 -8.49
CA LEU A 114 4.75 6.23 -9.01
C LEU A 114 6.04 6.08 -8.23
N GLU A 115 6.60 7.19 -7.79
CA GLU A 115 7.83 7.16 -6.99
C GLU A 115 7.58 6.48 -5.65
N SER A 116 6.48 6.83 -4.98
CA SER A 116 6.12 6.22 -3.70
C SER A 116 5.88 4.72 -3.86
N VAL A 117 5.17 4.35 -4.92
CA VAL A 117 4.86 2.95 -5.17
C VAL A 117 6.15 2.16 -5.42
N ARG A 118 7.04 2.68 -6.26
CA ARG A 118 8.30 2.00 -6.56
C ARG A 118 9.14 1.83 -5.30
N ALA A 119 9.20 2.87 -4.47
CA ALA A 119 10.00 2.80 -3.25
C ALA A 119 9.45 1.75 -2.30
N LEU A 120 8.13 1.71 -2.13
CA LEU A 120 7.53 0.74 -1.22
C LEU A 120 7.72 -0.70 -1.71
N LEU A 121 7.59 -0.92 -3.00
CA LEU A 121 7.78 -2.26 -3.55
C LEU A 121 9.23 -2.70 -3.49
N SER A 122 10.16 -1.77 -3.70
CA SER A 122 11.58 -2.09 -3.58
C SER A 122 11.96 -2.44 -2.15
N ASN A 123 11.48 -1.64 -1.20
CA ASN A 123 11.79 -1.90 0.20
C ASN A 123 11.24 -3.23 0.66
N SER A 124 10.01 -3.55 0.23
CA SER A 124 9.42 -4.83 0.58
C SER A 124 10.24 -5.98 0.01
N SER A 125 10.70 -5.85 -1.24
CA SER A 125 11.53 -6.89 -1.84
C SER A 125 12.84 -7.07 -1.08
N LEU A 126 13.45 -5.96 -0.66
CA LEU A 126 14.69 -6.05 0.11
C LEU A 126 14.48 -6.73 1.44
N GLU A 127 13.37 -6.47 2.08
CA GLU A 127 13.07 -7.08 3.36
C GLU A 127 12.81 -8.56 3.23
N GLU A 128 12.40 -9.01 2.08
CA GLU A 128 12.12 -10.41 1.84
C GLU A 128 13.37 -11.22 1.50
N LEU A 129 14.49 -10.56 1.26
CA LEU A 129 15.71 -11.29 0.99
C LEU A 129 16.14 -12.06 2.22
N PRO A 130 16.84 -13.17 2.03
CA PRO A 130 17.32 -13.91 3.17
C PRO A 130 18.11 -12.99 4.08
N ALA A 131 17.95 -13.20 5.36
CA ALA A 131 18.55 -12.33 6.32
C ALA A 131 19.99 -12.12 5.98
N GLN A 132 20.32 -10.90 5.87
CA GLN A 132 21.68 -10.54 5.89
C GLN A 132 22.03 -10.69 7.29
N PRO A 133 22.90 -11.41 7.48
CA PRO A 133 23.21 -11.64 8.88
C PRO A 133 23.35 -10.34 9.62
N SER A 134 22.63 -10.05 9.17
CA SER A 134 22.66 -9.34 9.67
C SER A 134 22.84 -8.38 9.94
N SER A 135 22.83 -8.52 9.83
CA SER A 135 22.97 -7.90 9.95
C SER A 135 23.13 -7.21 10.23
N GLY A 136 23.27 -7.31 10.48
CA GLY A 136 23.67 -7.03 10.74
C GLY A 136 23.80 -6.49 11.01
N GLN A 137 23.88 -6.66 11.15
CA GLN A 137 24.32 -6.53 11.43
C GLN A 137 24.69 -6.03 11.52
N PRO A 138 24.92 -5.98 11.74
CA PRO A 138 25.48 -5.75 11.89
C PRO A 138 25.80 -5.38 11.95
N VAL A 139 25.96 -5.48 12.16
CA VAL A 139 26.46 -5.55 12.15
C VAL A 139 26.71 -5.15 12.40
N GLN A 140 26.73 -5.12 12.71
CA GLN A 140 27.18 -5.18 12.89
C GLN A 140 27.65 -4.80 13.05
N SER A 141 27.77 -4.98 13.33
CA SER A 141 28.40 -5.04 13.47
C SER A 141 28.89 -4.86 13.53
N ALA A 142 29.01 -5.00 13.80
CA ALA A 142 29.52 -5.24 13.86
C ALA A 142 29.91 -5.23 13.90
N ARG A 143 30.19 -5.23 14.20
CA ARG A 143 30.56 -5.70 14.13
C ARG A 143 31.04 -5.35 14.18
#